data_efd18611d2b90afeccc71b884f11b761
#
_entry.id   efd18611d2b90afeccc71b884f11b761
#
_cell.length_a   1.000
_cell.length_b   1.000
_cell.length_c   1.000
_cell.angle_alpha   90.00
_cell.angle_beta   90.00
_cell.angle_gamma   90.00
#
_symmetry.space_group_name_H-M   'P 1'
#
loop_
_entity.id
_entity.type
_entity.pdbx_description
1 polymer ?
#
loop_
_entity_poly.entity_id
_entity_poly.type
_entity_poly.pdbx_seq_one_letter_code
_entity_poly.pdbx_strand_id
1 'polypeptide(L)'
;MSKPQSCLQIESDLIAAAIGEASAPAAERVQAHVAGCRPCRDDFTRYRAVDAVVGTLRGQLPPAADTDAARAHLFARLADLKSRLVSYKVFASPLGPILIAASEHGVALVEYLRGGVADSRLFKMADVDTQEDGGALERLHGELLDYLAGRRTRLEWPLDLRFARSDFERAVLQATAAVPYGAVSSYTGIAGDVGKPSAVRAVAQALRHNPVPIVVPCHRIVGIGGDLVGYAGDRLNLKERLLAVEGVPTIHARSRIAREAMYHYDPNPDRQYCVPSCGSIFTRPLGQVKLFASRELAERSGLSPCVDCRPDLQPALHGAPDTA
;
A
#
# COMPACT_ATOMS: atom_id res chain seq x y z
N MET A 1 -24.36 -41.46 17.31
CA MET A 1 -25.76 -41.22 17.76
C MET A 1 -25.87 -39.78 18.17
N SER A 2 -26.73 -39.01 17.54
CA SER A 2 -26.95 -37.58 17.90
C SER A 2 -27.63 -37.50 19.28
N LYS A 3 -27.20 -36.53 20.12
CA LYS A 3 -27.83 -36.28 21.42
C LYS A 3 -29.33 -35.95 21.23
N PRO A 4 -30.23 -36.43 22.09
CA PRO A 4 -31.64 -36.06 22.08
C PRO A 4 -31.79 -34.53 22.20
N GLN A 5 -32.85 -33.95 21.62
CA GLN A 5 -33.10 -32.54 21.63
C GLN A 5 -33.19 -31.92 23.04
N SER A 6 -33.75 -32.67 23.98
CA SER A 6 -33.80 -32.29 25.41
C SER A 6 -32.43 -32.16 26.07
N CYS A 7 -31.42 -32.94 25.60
CA CYS A 7 -30.06 -32.85 26.11
C CYS A 7 -29.32 -31.64 25.54
N LEU A 8 -29.61 -31.25 24.29
CA LEU A 8 -29.06 -30.02 23.67
C LEU A 8 -29.59 -28.76 24.33
N GLN A 9 -30.85 -28.74 24.69
CA GLN A 9 -31.49 -27.57 25.33
C GLN A 9 -30.98 -27.30 26.75
N ILE A 10 -30.46 -28.28 27.45
CA ILE A 10 -29.96 -28.12 28.83
C ILE A 10 -28.44 -27.99 28.91
N GLU A 11 -27.71 -28.08 27.78
CA GLU A 11 -26.26 -28.16 27.76
C GLU A 11 -25.56 -26.94 28.36
N SER A 12 -26.06 -25.70 28.05
CA SER A 12 -25.54 -24.48 28.64
C SER A 12 -25.78 -24.39 30.15
N ASP A 13 -27.00 -24.78 30.61
CA ASP A 13 -27.34 -24.79 32.02
C ASP A 13 -26.51 -25.85 32.77
N LEU A 14 -26.21 -26.99 32.11
CA LEU A 14 -25.44 -28.07 32.67
C LEU A 14 -24.00 -27.67 32.93
N ILE A 15 -23.39 -26.91 31.99
CA ILE A 15 -22.04 -26.37 32.17
C ILE A 15 -22.06 -25.35 33.31
N ALA A 16 -22.97 -24.37 33.28
CA ALA A 16 -23.07 -23.36 34.32
C ALA A 16 -23.30 -23.94 35.72
N ALA A 17 -24.13 -24.98 35.83
CA ALA A 17 -24.35 -25.69 37.11
C ALA A 17 -23.13 -26.47 37.59
N ALA A 18 -22.35 -27.06 36.66
CA ALA A 18 -21.15 -27.79 36.99
C ALA A 18 -20.04 -26.89 37.56
N ILE A 19 -19.93 -25.63 37.10
CA ILE A 19 -18.93 -24.67 37.56
C ILE A 19 -19.45 -23.70 38.64
N GLY A 20 -20.70 -23.92 39.13
CA GLY A 20 -21.27 -23.13 40.21
C GLY A 20 -21.84 -21.76 39.84
N GLU A 21 -22.00 -21.49 38.54
CA GLU A 21 -22.47 -20.21 38.01
C GLU A 21 -23.96 -20.21 37.58
N ALA A 22 -24.66 -21.33 37.75
CA ALA A 22 -26.05 -21.47 37.38
C ALA A 22 -26.99 -20.72 38.38
N SER A 23 -28.05 -20.09 37.87
CA SER A 23 -29.14 -19.64 38.71
C SER A 23 -29.85 -20.79 39.39
N ALA A 24 -30.49 -20.56 40.55
CA ALA A 24 -31.22 -21.59 41.29
C ALA A 24 -32.24 -22.38 40.42
N PRO A 25 -33.08 -21.74 39.59
CA PRO A 25 -33.98 -22.48 38.69
C PRO A 25 -33.26 -23.29 37.61
N ALA A 26 -32.10 -22.86 37.15
CA ALA A 26 -31.29 -23.60 36.16
C ALA A 26 -30.64 -24.80 36.81
N ALA A 27 -30.10 -24.69 38.02
CA ALA A 27 -29.53 -25.77 38.79
C ALA A 27 -30.55 -26.87 39.08
N GLU A 28 -31.79 -26.52 39.48
CA GLU A 28 -32.89 -27.45 39.69
C GLU A 28 -33.23 -28.25 38.40
N ARG A 29 -33.38 -27.55 37.27
CA ARG A 29 -33.62 -28.21 35.97
C ARG A 29 -32.53 -29.19 35.62
N VAL A 30 -31.24 -28.80 35.83
CA VAL A 30 -30.09 -29.67 35.57
C VAL A 30 -30.14 -30.89 36.48
N GLN A 31 -30.38 -30.75 37.78
CA GLN A 31 -30.45 -31.85 38.71
C GLN A 31 -31.58 -32.85 38.35
N ALA A 32 -32.75 -32.34 38.00
CA ALA A 32 -33.86 -33.20 37.55
C ALA A 32 -33.49 -33.98 36.27
N HIS A 33 -32.81 -33.33 35.32
CA HIS A 33 -32.40 -33.97 34.06
C HIS A 33 -31.33 -35.00 34.25
N VAL A 34 -30.25 -34.73 34.99
CA VAL A 34 -29.14 -35.64 35.20
C VAL A 34 -29.57 -36.87 36.08
N ALA A 35 -30.62 -36.73 36.88
CA ALA A 35 -31.20 -37.87 37.60
C ALA A 35 -31.72 -38.95 36.64
N GLY A 36 -32.34 -38.56 35.52
CA GLY A 36 -32.91 -39.45 34.52
C GLY A 36 -32.03 -39.75 33.30
N CYS A 37 -31.01 -38.94 33.03
CA CYS A 37 -30.20 -39.03 31.81
C CYS A 37 -28.75 -39.36 32.10
N ARG A 38 -28.35 -40.62 31.83
CA ARG A 38 -26.96 -41.09 32.07
C ARG A 38 -25.91 -40.29 31.30
N PRO A 39 -26.05 -40.02 29.98
CA PRO A 39 -25.03 -39.26 29.25
C PRO A 39 -24.79 -37.83 29.81
N CYS A 40 -25.86 -37.13 30.18
CA CYS A 40 -25.73 -35.77 30.75
C CYS A 40 -25.16 -35.82 32.19
N ARG A 41 -25.40 -36.86 32.93
CA ARG A 41 -24.78 -37.10 34.26
C ARG A 41 -23.27 -37.29 34.11
N ASP A 42 -22.83 -38.10 33.12
CA ASP A 42 -21.42 -38.33 32.86
C ASP A 42 -20.72 -37.01 32.42
N ASP A 43 -21.36 -36.23 31.55
CA ASP A 43 -20.85 -34.93 31.13
C ASP A 43 -20.78 -33.94 32.30
N PHE A 44 -21.81 -33.88 33.16
CA PHE A 44 -21.81 -33.01 34.34
C PHE A 44 -20.66 -33.37 35.31
N THR A 45 -20.40 -34.64 35.50
CA THR A 45 -19.29 -35.11 36.34
C THR A 45 -17.95 -34.70 35.74
N ARG A 46 -17.80 -34.79 34.43
CA ARG A 46 -16.58 -34.38 33.74
C ARG A 46 -16.35 -32.87 33.86
N TYR A 47 -17.38 -32.05 33.68
CA TYR A 47 -17.25 -30.58 33.81
C TYR A 47 -16.88 -30.19 35.25
N ARG A 48 -17.45 -30.83 36.26
CA ARG A 48 -17.06 -30.62 37.67
C ARG A 48 -15.62 -31.02 37.94
N ALA A 49 -15.16 -32.10 37.36
CA ALA A 49 -13.75 -32.51 37.49
C ALA A 49 -12.80 -31.52 36.84
N VAL A 50 -13.15 -30.99 35.68
CA VAL A 50 -12.39 -29.92 35.03
C VAL A 50 -12.36 -28.65 35.89
N ASP A 51 -13.51 -28.21 36.43
CA ASP A 51 -13.58 -27.03 37.29
C ASP A 51 -12.75 -27.18 38.57
N ALA A 52 -12.76 -28.35 39.17
CA ALA A 52 -11.94 -28.66 40.33
C ALA A 52 -10.43 -28.55 40.02
N VAL A 53 -9.98 -29.02 38.85
CA VAL A 53 -8.59 -28.87 38.39
C VAL A 53 -8.26 -27.41 38.12
N VAL A 54 -9.15 -26.67 37.44
CA VAL A 54 -8.98 -25.23 37.17
C VAL A 54 -8.95 -24.46 38.49
N GLY A 55 -9.81 -24.82 39.47
CA GLY A 55 -9.82 -24.20 40.79
C GLY A 55 -8.49 -24.38 41.54
N THR A 56 -7.88 -25.57 41.46
CA THR A 56 -6.54 -25.77 42.05
C THR A 56 -5.47 -24.96 41.35
N LEU A 57 -5.53 -24.78 40.03
CA LEU A 57 -4.62 -23.94 39.29
C LEU A 57 -4.79 -22.44 39.60
N ARG A 58 -6.03 -21.97 39.80
CA ARG A 58 -6.32 -20.58 40.23
C ARG A 58 -5.70 -20.23 41.59
N GLY A 59 -5.63 -21.22 42.50
CA GLY A 59 -4.97 -21.06 43.81
C GLY A 59 -3.44 -21.03 43.74
N GLN A 60 -2.86 -21.41 42.62
CA GLN A 60 -1.41 -21.44 42.37
C GLN A 60 -0.97 -20.32 41.43
N LEU A 61 -1.75 -19.23 41.33
CA LEU A 61 -1.32 -18.08 40.51
C LEU A 61 0.04 -17.56 41.03
N PRO A 62 1.01 -17.35 40.11
CA PRO A 62 2.28 -16.79 40.47
C PRO A 62 2.11 -15.38 41.07
N PRO A 63 3.06 -14.88 41.87
CA PRO A 63 3.04 -13.53 42.41
C PRO A 63 2.72 -12.49 41.32
N ALA A 64 2.03 -11.41 41.68
CA ALA A 64 1.64 -10.37 40.71
C ALA A 64 2.84 -9.83 39.90
N ALA A 65 4.02 -9.74 40.54
CA ALA A 65 5.25 -9.35 39.85
C ALA A 65 5.64 -10.31 38.69
N ASP A 66 5.43 -11.62 38.84
CA ASP A 66 5.75 -12.60 37.80
C ASP A 66 4.70 -12.55 36.67
N THR A 67 3.42 -12.29 37.01
CA THR A 67 2.39 -12.10 36.00
C THR A 67 2.58 -10.83 35.19
N ASP A 68 3.05 -9.74 35.80
CA ASP A 68 3.33 -8.48 35.10
C ASP A 68 4.56 -8.64 34.18
N ALA A 69 5.61 -9.32 34.60
CA ALA A 69 6.74 -9.64 33.77
C ALA A 69 6.36 -10.54 32.57
N ALA A 70 5.55 -11.57 32.81
CA ALA A 70 5.05 -12.46 31.75
C ALA A 70 4.15 -11.68 30.76
N ARG A 71 3.29 -10.78 31.24
CA ARG A 71 2.45 -9.90 30.42
C ARG A 71 3.30 -8.97 29.58
N ALA A 72 4.30 -8.29 30.16
CA ALA A 72 5.23 -7.42 29.45
C ALA A 72 5.97 -8.17 28.34
N HIS A 73 6.47 -9.38 28.64
CA HIS A 73 7.11 -10.23 27.65
C HIS A 73 6.16 -10.65 26.52
N LEU A 74 4.92 -11.02 26.85
CA LEU A 74 3.90 -11.36 25.84
C LEU A 74 3.60 -10.13 24.94
N PHE A 75 3.42 -8.95 25.50
CA PHE A 75 3.19 -7.73 24.71
C PHE A 75 4.38 -7.41 23.80
N ALA A 76 5.60 -7.56 24.30
CA ALA A 76 6.81 -7.37 23.49
C ALA A 76 6.86 -8.36 22.32
N ARG A 77 6.54 -9.66 22.58
CA ARG A 77 6.47 -10.67 21.52
C ARG A 77 5.35 -10.41 20.51
N LEU A 78 4.19 -9.95 20.96
CA LEU A 78 3.08 -9.58 20.08
C LEU A 78 3.43 -8.35 19.24
N ALA A 79 4.10 -7.36 19.80
CA ALA A 79 4.58 -6.19 19.07
C ALA A 79 5.60 -6.57 18.00
N ASP A 80 6.55 -7.46 18.33
CA ASP A 80 7.53 -8.00 17.37
C ASP A 80 6.83 -8.75 16.23
N LEU A 81 5.91 -9.67 16.54
CA LEU A 81 5.13 -10.40 15.53
C LEU A 81 4.32 -9.45 14.64
N LYS A 82 3.64 -8.47 15.21
CA LYS A 82 2.88 -7.47 14.44
C LYS A 82 3.78 -6.66 13.52
N SER A 83 4.96 -6.24 14.02
CA SER A 83 5.89 -5.47 13.21
C SER A 83 6.42 -6.25 12.01
N ARG A 84 6.47 -7.59 12.08
CA ARG A 84 6.92 -8.48 11.00
C ARG A 84 5.78 -8.92 10.08
N LEU A 85 4.54 -8.83 10.53
CA LEU A 85 3.38 -9.30 9.77
C LEU A 85 3.09 -8.36 8.59
N VAL A 86 2.96 -8.96 7.41
CA VAL A 86 2.56 -8.29 6.17
C VAL A 86 1.41 -9.06 5.54
N SER A 87 0.24 -8.43 5.50
CA SER A 87 -0.91 -8.98 4.77
C SER A 87 -0.75 -8.69 3.29
N TYR A 88 -1.07 -9.66 2.43
CA TYR A 88 -1.00 -9.50 0.98
C TYR A 88 -2.21 -10.10 0.27
N LYS A 89 -2.49 -9.60 -0.92
CA LYS A 89 -3.43 -10.22 -1.87
C LYS A 89 -3.05 -9.89 -3.30
N VAL A 90 -3.35 -10.82 -4.20
CA VAL A 90 -3.21 -10.60 -5.64
C VAL A 90 -4.56 -10.20 -6.22
N PHE A 91 -4.56 -9.11 -6.97
CA PHE A 91 -5.74 -8.55 -7.60
C PHE A 91 -5.60 -8.51 -9.11
N ALA A 92 -6.71 -8.69 -9.81
CA ALA A 92 -6.78 -8.41 -11.24
C ALA A 92 -6.78 -6.90 -11.49
N SER A 93 -6.05 -6.44 -12.50
CA SER A 93 -6.06 -5.05 -12.92
C SER A 93 -5.93 -4.90 -14.43
N PRO A 94 -6.26 -3.72 -15.01
CA PRO A 94 -5.99 -3.44 -16.41
C PRO A 94 -4.51 -3.59 -16.80
N LEU A 95 -3.59 -3.49 -15.84
CA LEU A 95 -2.15 -3.66 -16.05
C LEU A 95 -1.66 -5.12 -15.88
N GLY A 96 -2.57 -6.06 -15.68
CA GLY A 96 -2.30 -7.45 -15.33
C GLY A 96 -2.43 -7.70 -13.82
N PRO A 97 -2.10 -8.91 -13.34
CA PRO A 97 -2.18 -9.24 -11.93
C PRO A 97 -1.19 -8.40 -11.12
N ILE A 98 -1.71 -7.76 -10.05
CA ILE A 98 -0.95 -6.92 -9.12
C ILE A 98 -1.06 -7.51 -7.72
N LEU A 99 0.07 -7.72 -7.06
CA LEU A 99 0.14 -8.00 -5.64
C LEU A 99 0.22 -6.69 -4.88
N ILE A 100 -0.66 -6.52 -3.88
CA ILE A 100 -0.59 -5.44 -2.90
C ILE A 100 -0.30 -6.08 -1.55
N ALA A 101 0.68 -5.54 -0.84
CA ALA A 101 1.02 -6.00 0.51
C ALA A 101 1.19 -4.81 1.45
N ALA A 102 0.62 -4.93 2.66
CA ALA A 102 0.63 -3.89 3.67
C ALA A 102 0.93 -4.46 5.05
N SER A 103 1.62 -3.67 5.86
CA SER A 103 1.84 -3.89 7.29
C SER A 103 0.93 -2.95 8.11
N GLU A 104 1.07 -2.98 9.43
CA GLU A 104 0.44 -2.00 10.32
C GLU A 104 0.89 -0.54 10.07
N HIS A 105 2.04 -0.34 9.42
CA HIS A 105 2.59 0.98 9.10
C HIS A 105 2.16 1.52 7.73
N GLY A 106 1.58 0.66 6.89
CA GLY A 106 1.12 1.07 5.56
C GLY A 106 1.50 0.09 4.45
N VAL A 107 1.36 0.54 3.22
CA VAL A 107 1.68 -0.28 2.04
C VAL A 107 3.19 -0.44 1.91
N ALA A 108 3.63 -1.70 1.95
CA ALA A 108 5.03 -2.09 1.92
C ALA A 108 5.49 -2.55 0.53
N LEU A 109 4.57 -3.15 -0.24
CA LEU A 109 4.88 -3.65 -1.58
C LEU A 109 3.66 -3.51 -2.52
N VAL A 110 3.93 -3.07 -3.73
CA VAL A 110 3.06 -3.21 -4.91
C VAL A 110 3.90 -3.85 -6.00
N GLU A 111 3.46 -4.97 -6.55
CA GLU A 111 4.25 -5.70 -7.53
C GLU A 111 3.41 -6.22 -8.69
N TYR A 112 3.86 -5.96 -9.92
CA TYR A 112 3.28 -6.58 -11.12
C TYR A 112 3.77 -8.01 -11.25
N LEU A 113 2.89 -8.97 -11.18
CA LEU A 113 3.26 -10.38 -11.32
C LEU A 113 3.40 -10.79 -12.80
N ARG A 114 4.35 -11.69 -13.07
CA ARG A 114 4.54 -12.33 -14.39
C ARG A 114 4.15 -13.81 -14.36
N GLY A 115 4.23 -14.42 -13.19
CA GLY A 115 3.97 -15.82 -12.93
C GLY A 115 3.11 -15.99 -11.69
N GLY A 116 3.35 -17.05 -10.95
CA GLY A 116 2.67 -17.32 -9.68
C GLY A 116 3.05 -16.35 -8.57
N VAL A 117 2.23 -16.30 -7.54
CA VAL A 117 2.48 -15.46 -6.34
C VAL A 117 3.81 -15.79 -5.66
N ALA A 118 4.24 -17.05 -5.73
CA ALA A 118 5.50 -17.51 -5.14
C ALA A 118 6.76 -16.83 -5.73
N ASP A 119 6.68 -16.27 -6.95
CA ASP A 119 7.78 -15.55 -7.58
C ASP A 119 7.95 -14.13 -7.05
N SER A 120 6.99 -13.63 -6.27
CA SER A 120 7.01 -12.28 -5.71
C SER A 120 8.24 -12.06 -4.82
N ARG A 121 8.73 -10.82 -4.86
CA ARG A 121 9.79 -10.35 -3.96
C ARG A 121 9.39 -10.47 -2.49
N LEU A 122 8.10 -10.39 -2.17
CA LEU A 122 7.57 -10.50 -0.81
C LEU A 122 8.09 -11.75 -0.09
N PHE A 123 8.05 -12.91 -0.76
CA PHE A 123 8.45 -14.20 -0.17
C PHE A 123 9.98 -14.42 -0.14
N LYS A 124 10.73 -13.46 -0.67
CA LYS A 124 12.22 -13.46 -0.64
C LYS A 124 12.77 -12.49 0.39
N MET A 125 11.90 -11.78 1.10
CA MET A 125 12.29 -10.82 2.14
C MET A 125 12.56 -11.56 3.44
N ALA A 126 13.68 -11.23 4.08
CA ALA A 126 14.00 -11.72 5.43
C ALA A 126 13.15 -11.00 6.48
N ASP A 127 12.87 -11.66 7.57
CA ASP A 127 12.17 -11.10 8.73
C ASP A 127 10.75 -10.57 8.46
N VAL A 128 10.06 -11.18 7.49
CA VAL A 128 8.66 -10.87 7.14
C VAL A 128 7.83 -12.14 7.27
N ASP A 129 6.78 -12.06 8.08
CA ASP A 129 5.74 -13.09 8.18
C ASP A 129 4.57 -12.69 7.29
N THR A 130 4.22 -13.51 6.31
CA THR A 130 3.20 -13.17 5.31
C THR A 130 1.88 -13.85 5.59
N GLN A 131 0.79 -13.10 5.46
CA GLN A 131 -0.57 -13.62 5.58
C GLN A 131 -1.39 -13.20 4.35
N GLU A 132 -2.06 -14.15 3.70
CA GLU A 132 -3.03 -13.80 2.67
C GLU A 132 -4.33 -13.31 3.33
N ASP A 133 -4.59 -12.00 3.20
CA ASP A 133 -5.77 -11.37 3.77
C ASP A 133 -6.26 -10.25 2.83
N GLY A 134 -7.50 -10.39 2.33
CA GLY A 134 -8.08 -9.45 1.37
C GLY A 134 -8.82 -8.29 2.00
N GLY A 135 -9.33 -8.40 3.23
CA GLY A 135 -10.31 -7.45 3.76
C GLY A 135 -9.85 -5.99 3.76
N ALA A 136 -8.69 -5.71 4.36
CA ALA A 136 -8.13 -4.36 4.39
C ALA A 136 -7.60 -3.89 3.02
N LEU A 137 -7.16 -4.81 2.16
CA LEU A 137 -6.53 -4.53 0.87
C LEU A 137 -7.55 -4.28 -0.26
N GLU A 138 -8.82 -4.72 -0.11
CA GLU A 138 -9.88 -4.48 -1.09
C GLU A 138 -10.11 -2.98 -1.34
N ARG A 139 -10.08 -2.17 -0.29
CA ARG A 139 -10.20 -0.71 -0.42
C ARG A 139 -9.06 -0.14 -1.26
N LEU A 140 -7.82 -0.54 -0.98
CA LEU A 140 -6.64 -0.08 -1.74
C LEU A 140 -6.74 -0.50 -3.22
N HIS A 141 -7.20 -1.71 -3.49
CA HIS A 141 -7.45 -2.17 -4.85
C HIS A 141 -8.52 -1.34 -5.56
N GLY A 142 -9.64 -1.05 -4.91
CA GLY A 142 -10.69 -0.17 -5.46
C GLY A 142 -10.16 1.22 -5.80
N GLU A 143 -9.36 1.82 -4.91
CA GLU A 143 -8.72 3.12 -5.15
C GLU A 143 -7.70 3.07 -6.32
N LEU A 144 -6.96 1.96 -6.46
CA LEU A 144 -6.07 1.74 -7.59
C LEU A 144 -6.83 1.64 -8.91
N LEU A 145 -7.97 0.94 -8.95
CA LEU A 145 -8.81 0.86 -10.14
C LEU A 145 -9.39 2.23 -10.52
N ASP A 146 -9.79 3.03 -9.53
CA ASP A 146 -10.23 4.41 -9.76
C ASP A 146 -9.12 5.28 -10.36
N TYR A 147 -7.90 5.12 -9.86
CA TYR A 147 -6.73 5.81 -10.41
C TYR A 147 -6.47 5.39 -11.87
N LEU A 148 -6.46 4.10 -12.15
CA LEU A 148 -6.23 3.56 -13.49
C LEU A 148 -7.33 3.90 -14.50
N ALA A 149 -8.52 4.24 -14.00
CA ALA A 149 -9.64 4.74 -14.79
C ALA A 149 -9.68 6.29 -14.90
N GLY A 150 -8.68 6.99 -14.36
CA GLY A 150 -8.62 8.46 -14.36
C GLY A 150 -9.62 9.16 -13.44
N ARG A 151 -10.36 8.41 -12.61
CA ARG A 151 -11.33 8.98 -11.64
C ARG A 151 -10.65 9.53 -10.39
N ARG A 152 -9.43 9.10 -10.11
CA ARG A 152 -8.61 9.54 -8.98
C ARG A 152 -7.23 9.95 -9.48
N THR A 153 -6.71 11.04 -8.96
CA THR A 153 -5.38 11.58 -9.33
C THR A 153 -4.30 11.31 -8.27
N ARG A 154 -4.68 10.75 -7.11
CA ARG A 154 -3.74 10.50 -6.00
C ARG A 154 -4.12 9.20 -5.27
N LEU A 155 -3.10 8.45 -4.87
CA LEU A 155 -3.20 7.32 -3.95
C LEU A 155 -2.53 7.77 -2.63
N GLU A 156 -3.35 8.20 -1.67
CA GLU A 156 -2.87 8.74 -0.38
C GLU A 156 -2.72 7.60 0.64
N TRP A 157 -1.96 6.58 0.24
CA TRP A 157 -1.70 5.44 1.09
C TRP A 157 -0.54 5.72 2.03
N PRO A 158 -0.66 5.41 3.34
CA PRO A 158 0.50 5.34 4.20
C PRO A 158 1.52 4.38 3.61
N LEU A 159 2.79 4.77 3.57
CA LEU A 159 3.86 3.94 3.01
C LEU A 159 4.75 3.38 4.10
N ASP A 160 4.95 2.08 4.06
CA ASP A 160 5.96 1.41 4.85
C ASP A 160 7.23 1.22 4.01
N LEU A 161 8.14 2.17 4.12
CA LEU A 161 9.40 2.16 3.37
C LEU A 161 10.53 1.39 4.08
N ARG A 162 10.21 0.46 5.00
CA ARG A 162 11.22 -0.38 5.68
C ARG A 162 12.07 -1.19 4.69
N PHE A 163 11.53 -1.50 3.51
CA PHE A 163 12.22 -2.24 2.46
C PHE A 163 13.11 -1.37 1.56
N ALA A 164 13.14 -0.05 1.77
CA ALA A 164 14.16 0.79 1.16
C ALA A 164 15.53 0.48 1.79
N ARG A 165 16.51 0.20 0.94
CA ARG A 165 17.82 -0.36 1.34
C ARG A 165 18.74 0.64 2.01
N SER A 166 18.45 1.95 1.87
CA SER A 166 19.28 3.03 2.43
C SER A 166 18.47 4.32 2.60
N ASP A 167 19.01 5.26 3.37
CA ASP A 167 18.43 6.60 3.51
C ASP A 167 18.39 7.35 2.19
N PHE A 168 19.40 7.15 1.34
CA PHE A 168 19.40 7.71 -0.01
C PHE A 168 18.25 7.19 -0.85
N GLU A 169 18.00 5.88 -0.82
CA GLU A 169 16.87 5.27 -1.54
C GLU A 169 15.53 5.80 -1.01
N ARG A 170 15.37 5.95 0.30
CA ARG A 170 14.19 6.59 0.91
C ARG A 170 13.99 8.02 0.43
N ALA A 171 15.05 8.82 0.41
CA ALA A 171 15.00 10.21 -0.06
C ALA A 171 14.60 10.28 -1.55
N VAL A 172 15.13 9.40 -2.40
CA VAL A 172 14.76 9.30 -3.82
C VAL A 172 13.29 8.93 -3.98
N LEU A 173 12.80 7.94 -3.23
CA LEU A 173 11.39 7.54 -3.29
C LEU A 173 10.47 8.68 -2.83
N GLN A 174 10.82 9.41 -1.78
CA GLN A 174 10.06 10.57 -1.30
C GLN A 174 10.04 11.71 -2.32
N ALA A 175 11.19 12.06 -2.90
CA ALA A 175 11.28 13.08 -3.97
C ALA A 175 10.45 12.67 -5.19
N THR A 176 10.44 11.38 -5.53
CA THR A 176 9.64 10.85 -6.64
C THR A 176 8.15 10.92 -6.32
N ALA A 177 7.74 10.61 -5.09
CA ALA A 177 6.35 10.70 -4.65
C ALA A 177 5.80 12.12 -4.70
N ALA A 178 6.68 13.13 -4.59
CA ALA A 178 6.32 14.54 -4.70
C ALA A 178 6.08 15.02 -6.14
N VAL A 179 6.38 14.22 -7.18
CA VAL A 179 6.07 14.58 -8.57
C VAL A 179 4.57 14.46 -8.80
N PRO A 180 3.86 15.54 -9.16
CA PRO A 180 2.41 15.54 -9.25
C PRO A 180 1.86 14.63 -10.37
N TYR A 181 0.55 14.31 -10.29
CA TYR A 181 -0.20 13.64 -11.35
C TYR A 181 -0.16 14.47 -12.65
N GLY A 182 0.07 13.78 -13.76
CA GLY A 182 0.21 14.42 -15.07
C GLY A 182 1.46 15.28 -15.22
N ALA A 183 2.40 15.21 -14.27
CA ALA A 183 3.70 15.84 -14.40
C ALA A 183 4.80 14.82 -14.63
N VAL A 184 5.88 15.23 -15.27
CA VAL A 184 7.10 14.43 -15.42
C VAL A 184 8.33 15.20 -14.98
N SER A 185 9.28 14.47 -14.43
CA SER A 185 10.62 14.93 -14.07
C SER A 185 11.66 14.00 -14.69
N SER A 186 12.92 14.36 -14.58
CA SER A 186 14.01 13.50 -15.05
C SER A 186 14.78 12.88 -13.88
N TYR A 187 15.55 11.81 -14.17
CA TYR A 187 16.49 11.25 -13.19
C TYR A 187 17.47 12.30 -12.66
N THR A 188 17.89 13.23 -13.53
CA THR A 188 18.76 14.34 -13.14
C THR A 188 18.03 15.32 -12.24
N GLY A 189 16.74 15.61 -12.52
CA GLY A 189 15.90 16.46 -11.68
C GLY A 189 15.75 15.88 -10.28
N ILE A 190 15.42 14.58 -10.16
CA ILE A 190 15.33 13.90 -8.85
C ILE A 190 16.68 13.91 -8.13
N ALA A 191 17.81 13.72 -8.84
CA ALA A 191 19.13 13.82 -8.25
C ALA A 191 19.40 15.20 -7.65
N GLY A 192 18.94 16.26 -8.32
CA GLY A 192 18.95 17.64 -7.80
C GLY A 192 18.06 17.81 -6.57
N ASP A 193 16.81 17.31 -6.64
CA ASP A 193 15.81 17.40 -5.55
C ASP A 193 16.30 16.73 -4.24
N VAL A 194 17.12 15.66 -4.34
CA VAL A 194 17.74 15.02 -3.17
C VAL A 194 19.11 15.60 -2.78
N GLY A 195 19.50 16.73 -3.37
CA GLY A 195 20.76 17.42 -3.06
C GLY A 195 22.03 16.70 -3.54
N LYS A 196 21.91 15.76 -4.49
CA LYS A 196 23.04 14.98 -5.04
C LYS A 196 23.02 14.93 -6.57
N PRO A 197 23.22 16.09 -7.26
CA PRO A 197 23.04 16.21 -8.71
C PRO A 197 23.92 15.29 -9.56
N SER A 198 25.05 14.82 -9.03
CA SER A 198 25.91 13.84 -9.70
C SER A 198 25.45 12.39 -9.56
N ALA A 199 24.48 12.09 -8.68
CA ALA A 199 24.06 10.74 -8.32
C ALA A 199 22.98 10.13 -9.25
N VAL A 200 22.89 10.57 -10.51
CA VAL A 200 21.83 10.18 -11.47
C VAL A 200 21.70 8.66 -11.64
N ARG A 201 22.84 7.94 -11.72
CA ARG A 201 22.83 6.47 -11.81
C ARG A 201 22.31 5.81 -10.55
N ALA A 202 22.65 6.35 -9.37
CA ALA A 202 22.15 5.85 -8.09
C ALA A 202 20.64 6.10 -7.94
N VAL A 203 20.14 7.24 -8.42
CA VAL A 203 18.68 7.51 -8.51
C VAL A 203 17.99 6.47 -9.40
N ALA A 204 18.55 6.18 -10.58
CA ALA A 204 18.00 5.16 -11.48
C ALA A 204 17.95 3.77 -10.81
N GLN A 205 18.98 3.40 -10.05
CA GLN A 205 19.00 2.15 -9.30
C GLN A 205 17.98 2.14 -8.16
N ALA A 206 17.83 3.23 -7.41
CA ALA A 206 16.82 3.35 -6.37
C ALA A 206 15.41 3.15 -6.94
N LEU A 207 15.09 3.81 -8.05
CA LEU A 207 13.79 3.69 -8.71
C LEU A 207 13.57 2.31 -9.37
N ARG A 208 14.62 1.63 -9.80
CA ARG A 208 14.53 0.24 -10.26
C ARG A 208 14.08 -0.71 -9.16
N HIS A 209 14.43 -0.41 -7.91
CA HIS A 209 14.07 -1.20 -6.74
C HIS A 209 12.82 -0.65 -6.00
N ASN A 210 12.15 0.35 -6.56
CA ASN A 210 10.93 0.90 -5.97
C ASN A 210 9.99 -0.23 -5.49
N PRO A 211 9.70 -0.33 -4.18
CA PRO A 211 8.83 -1.39 -3.67
C PRO A 211 7.35 -1.12 -3.94
N VAL A 212 6.96 0.12 -4.18
CA VAL A 212 5.56 0.54 -4.29
C VAL A 212 5.30 1.35 -5.58
N PRO A 213 5.56 0.78 -6.79
CA PRO A 213 5.29 1.47 -8.03
C PRO A 213 3.82 1.90 -8.13
N ILE A 214 3.53 2.89 -8.93
CA ILE A 214 2.28 3.65 -9.06
C ILE A 214 2.10 4.61 -7.88
N VAL A 215 2.11 4.14 -6.63
CA VAL A 215 2.00 5.00 -5.44
C VAL A 215 3.21 5.92 -5.33
N VAL A 216 4.42 5.37 -5.42
CA VAL A 216 5.63 6.15 -5.73
C VAL A 216 5.80 6.13 -7.26
N PRO A 217 5.49 7.24 -7.94
CA PRO A 217 5.23 7.26 -9.38
C PRO A 217 6.53 7.31 -10.20
N CYS A 218 7.36 6.26 -10.11
CA CYS A 218 8.59 6.19 -10.89
C CYS A 218 8.36 6.15 -12.42
N HIS A 219 7.11 5.91 -12.87
CA HIS A 219 6.72 6.08 -14.27
C HIS A 219 6.76 7.55 -14.73
N ARG A 220 6.66 8.52 -13.82
CA ARG A 220 6.78 9.97 -14.13
C ARG A 220 8.24 10.42 -14.30
N ILE A 221 9.22 9.53 -14.07
CA ILE A 221 10.64 9.88 -14.19
C ILE A 221 11.18 9.37 -15.52
N VAL A 222 11.69 10.30 -16.33
CA VAL A 222 12.15 10.05 -17.70
C VAL A 222 13.63 10.40 -17.87
N GLY A 223 14.22 10.04 -19.01
CA GLY A 223 15.56 10.47 -19.38
C GLY A 223 15.65 11.98 -19.59
N ILE A 224 16.83 12.56 -19.57
CA ILE A 224 17.04 14.00 -19.75
C ILE A 224 16.57 14.50 -21.13
N GLY A 225 16.54 13.62 -22.14
CA GLY A 225 15.96 13.89 -23.47
C GLY A 225 14.44 13.72 -23.54
N GLY A 226 13.79 13.24 -22.46
CA GLY A 226 12.37 12.86 -22.46
C GLY A 226 12.15 11.39 -22.76
N ASP A 227 13.22 10.60 -22.90
CA ASP A 227 13.14 9.20 -23.28
C ASP A 227 12.52 8.36 -22.17
N LEU A 228 11.62 7.44 -22.53
CA LEU A 228 11.05 6.48 -21.61
C LEU A 228 12.04 5.35 -21.41
N VAL A 229 12.73 5.37 -20.27
CA VAL A 229 13.75 4.37 -19.93
C VAL A 229 13.36 3.65 -18.66
N GLY A 230 13.55 2.33 -18.65
CA GLY A 230 13.44 1.44 -17.49
C GLY A 230 12.14 1.56 -16.68
N TYR A 231 11.33 0.51 -16.65
CA TYR A 231 10.17 0.43 -15.74
C TYR A 231 9.87 -1.03 -15.42
N ALA A 232 9.75 -1.37 -14.14
CA ALA A 232 9.39 -2.71 -13.67
C ALA A 232 10.11 -3.84 -14.43
N GLY A 233 11.42 -3.68 -14.62
CA GLY A 233 12.27 -4.52 -15.49
C GLY A 233 12.26 -4.02 -16.94
N ASP A 234 11.59 -4.75 -17.84
CA ASP A 234 11.49 -4.48 -19.28
C ASP A 234 10.08 -4.03 -19.72
N ARG A 235 9.23 -3.58 -18.78
CA ARG A 235 7.82 -3.28 -19.03
C ARG A 235 7.58 -1.79 -19.37
N LEU A 236 8.26 -1.26 -20.38
CA LEU A 236 8.06 0.12 -20.82
C LEU A 236 6.63 0.41 -21.23
N ASN A 237 5.93 -0.58 -21.80
CA ASN A 237 4.51 -0.47 -22.14
C ASN A 237 3.61 -0.13 -20.93
N LEU A 238 3.94 -0.61 -19.72
CA LEU A 238 3.20 -0.21 -18.51
C LEU A 238 3.45 1.24 -18.13
N LYS A 239 4.68 1.72 -18.32
CA LYS A 239 5.03 3.12 -18.12
C LYS A 239 4.25 4.04 -19.04
N GLU A 240 4.20 3.70 -20.33
CA GLU A 240 3.42 4.45 -21.33
C GLU A 240 1.93 4.48 -20.99
N ARG A 241 1.36 3.32 -20.60
CA ARG A 241 -0.05 3.24 -20.19
C ARG A 241 -0.35 4.10 -18.96
N LEU A 242 0.51 4.10 -17.96
CA LEU A 242 0.35 4.94 -16.77
C LEU A 242 0.45 6.43 -17.12
N LEU A 243 1.40 6.80 -17.95
CA LEU A 243 1.53 8.18 -18.45
C LEU A 243 0.30 8.61 -19.25
N ALA A 244 -0.25 7.71 -20.08
CA ALA A 244 -1.47 7.98 -20.84
C ALA A 244 -2.70 8.17 -19.93
N VAL A 245 -2.85 7.36 -18.87
CA VAL A 245 -3.89 7.56 -17.85
C VAL A 245 -3.81 8.95 -17.22
N GLU A 246 -2.59 9.47 -17.07
CA GLU A 246 -2.34 10.81 -16.51
C GLU A 246 -2.42 11.93 -17.55
N GLY A 247 -2.74 11.62 -18.80
CA GLY A 247 -2.83 12.59 -19.89
C GLY A 247 -1.47 13.09 -20.39
N VAL A 248 -0.36 12.45 -20.02
CA VAL A 248 0.97 12.83 -20.50
C VAL A 248 1.14 12.39 -21.95
N PRO A 249 1.37 13.32 -22.89
CA PRO A 249 1.52 13.02 -24.31
C PRO A 249 2.85 12.29 -24.57
N THR A 250 2.78 11.18 -25.30
CA THR A 250 3.94 10.37 -25.69
C THR A 250 4.04 10.20 -27.19
N ILE A 251 5.27 10.00 -27.69
CA ILE A 251 5.58 9.67 -29.08
C ILE A 251 5.99 8.20 -29.09
N HIS A 252 5.04 7.28 -29.33
CA HIS A 252 5.24 5.84 -29.28
C HIS A 252 6.42 5.36 -30.16
N ALA A 253 6.48 5.85 -31.40
CA ALA A 253 7.54 5.47 -32.35
C ALA A 253 8.97 5.80 -31.85
N ARG A 254 9.09 6.66 -30.86
CA ARG A 254 10.37 7.11 -30.30
C ARG A 254 10.51 6.77 -28.81
N SER A 255 9.53 6.11 -28.22
CA SER A 255 9.47 5.81 -26.77
C SER A 255 9.88 7.03 -25.91
N ARG A 256 9.26 8.18 -26.14
CA ARG A 256 9.55 9.43 -25.43
C ARG A 256 8.32 10.27 -25.23
N ILE A 257 8.38 11.21 -24.27
CA ILE A 257 7.33 12.20 -24.07
C ILE A 257 7.36 13.26 -25.20
N ALA A 258 6.19 13.79 -25.56
CA ALA A 258 6.05 14.93 -26.47
C ALA A 258 6.21 16.24 -25.71
N ARG A 259 7.44 16.60 -25.40
CA ARG A 259 7.79 17.78 -24.59
C ARG A 259 7.18 19.07 -25.14
N GLU A 260 7.10 19.19 -26.44
CA GLU A 260 6.53 20.32 -27.18
C GLU A 260 5.02 20.52 -26.97
N ALA A 261 4.34 19.47 -26.48
CA ALA A 261 2.92 19.48 -26.15
C ALA A 261 2.67 19.61 -24.63
N MET A 262 3.68 19.96 -23.84
CA MET A 262 3.59 20.03 -22.38
C MET A 262 3.98 21.44 -21.87
N TYR A 263 3.37 21.85 -20.75
CA TYR A 263 3.74 23.09 -20.06
C TYR A 263 5.00 22.87 -19.24
N HIS A 264 5.91 23.84 -19.29
CA HIS A 264 7.19 23.78 -18.58
C HIS A 264 7.10 24.54 -17.25
N TYR A 265 7.73 24.01 -16.24
CA TYR A 265 7.82 24.58 -14.91
C TYR A 265 9.26 24.54 -14.40
N ASP A 266 9.77 25.72 -13.99
CA ASP A 266 11.03 25.82 -13.23
C ASP A 266 10.69 25.74 -11.73
N PRO A 267 11.26 24.80 -10.95
CA PRO A 267 11.04 24.74 -9.51
C PRO A 267 11.59 25.96 -8.72
N ASN A 268 12.30 26.88 -9.36
CA ASN A 268 12.83 28.11 -8.77
C ASN A 268 11.82 29.26 -8.68
N PRO A 269 12.10 30.36 -7.95
CA PRO A 269 11.25 30.89 -6.88
C PRO A 269 9.86 31.32 -7.33
N ASP A 270 9.64 31.57 -8.60
CA ASP A 270 8.43 32.25 -9.06
C ASP A 270 7.22 31.31 -9.22
N ARG A 271 7.43 29.98 -9.08
CA ARG A 271 6.37 28.97 -9.21
C ARG A 271 5.44 29.21 -10.41
N GLN A 272 6.02 29.55 -11.56
CA GLN A 272 5.29 29.86 -12.79
C GLN A 272 5.41 28.72 -13.80
N TYR A 273 4.32 28.46 -14.54
CA TYR A 273 4.35 27.54 -15.67
C TYR A 273 4.32 28.31 -16.98
N CYS A 274 5.02 27.79 -18.00
CA CYS A 274 5.24 28.42 -19.29
C CYS A 274 4.78 27.51 -20.43
N VAL A 275 4.47 28.11 -21.59
CA VAL A 275 4.40 27.32 -22.83
C VAL A 275 5.79 26.82 -23.25
N PRO A 276 5.87 25.71 -24.02
CA PRO A 276 7.17 25.14 -24.44
C PRO A 276 8.09 26.11 -25.18
N SER A 277 7.53 27.07 -25.92
CA SER A 277 8.25 28.06 -26.71
C SER A 277 8.69 29.29 -25.93
N CYS A 278 8.41 29.38 -24.63
CA CYS A 278 8.78 30.53 -23.81
C CYS A 278 10.30 30.70 -23.75
N GLY A 279 10.78 31.90 -24.11
CA GLY A 279 12.22 32.20 -24.19
C GLY A 279 12.98 32.02 -22.88
N SER A 280 12.33 32.15 -21.73
CA SER A 280 12.93 31.95 -20.41
C SER A 280 13.22 30.50 -20.09
N ILE A 281 12.55 29.52 -20.74
CA ILE A 281 12.60 28.11 -20.38
C ILE A 281 12.90 27.14 -21.54
N PHE A 282 12.74 27.61 -22.77
CA PHE A 282 12.83 26.78 -23.99
C PHE A 282 14.13 26.00 -24.12
N THR A 283 15.27 26.59 -23.77
CA THR A 283 16.58 25.94 -23.87
C THR A 283 16.99 25.09 -22.67
N ARG A 284 16.19 25.13 -21.58
CA ARG A 284 16.58 24.43 -20.35
C ARG A 284 16.40 22.91 -20.47
N PRO A 285 17.37 22.12 -20.04
CA PRO A 285 17.27 20.67 -20.05
C PRO A 285 16.24 20.20 -19.00
N LEU A 286 15.65 19.00 -19.22
CA LEU A 286 14.72 18.37 -18.28
C LEU A 286 15.30 18.13 -16.87
N GLY A 287 16.60 18.24 -16.67
CA GLY A 287 17.22 18.20 -15.35
C GLY A 287 16.93 19.47 -14.50
N GLN A 288 16.51 20.55 -15.13
CA GLN A 288 16.26 21.85 -14.49
C GLN A 288 14.78 22.24 -14.53
N VAL A 289 13.95 21.53 -15.28
CA VAL A 289 12.52 21.82 -15.41
C VAL A 289 11.70 20.58 -15.16
N LYS A 290 10.46 20.77 -14.74
CA LYS A 290 9.41 19.73 -14.72
C LYS A 290 8.38 20.08 -15.79
N LEU A 291 7.66 19.09 -16.30
CA LEU A 291 6.66 19.30 -17.34
C LEU A 291 5.30 18.85 -16.83
N PHE A 292 4.25 19.55 -17.25
CA PHE A 292 2.85 19.23 -16.98
C PHE A 292 2.09 18.94 -18.26
N ALA A 293 1.26 17.94 -18.25
CA ALA A 293 0.42 17.55 -19.38
C ALA A 293 -0.62 18.63 -19.74
N SER A 294 -1.12 19.37 -18.73
CA SER A 294 -2.07 20.44 -18.95
C SER A 294 -1.85 21.62 -17.99
N ARG A 295 -2.37 22.81 -18.34
CA ARG A 295 -2.34 23.97 -17.47
C ARG A 295 -3.17 23.79 -16.20
N GLU A 296 -4.31 23.11 -16.31
CA GLU A 296 -5.18 22.84 -15.17
C GLU A 296 -4.47 21.98 -14.12
N LEU A 297 -3.61 21.05 -14.55
CA LEU A 297 -2.79 20.26 -13.65
C LEU A 297 -1.67 21.08 -13.01
N ALA A 298 -1.05 21.99 -13.78
CA ALA A 298 -0.05 22.92 -13.27
C ALA A 298 -0.66 23.87 -12.23
N GLU A 299 -1.80 24.46 -12.50
CA GLU A 299 -2.54 25.37 -11.60
C GLU A 299 -3.01 24.65 -10.32
N ARG A 300 -3.55 23.43 -10.43
CA ARG A 300 -3.91 22.61 -9.27
C ARG A 300 -2.70 22.24 -8.40
N SER A 301 -1.50 22.24 -8.99
CA SER A 301 -0.24 22.05 -8.26
C SER A 301 0.27 23.35 -7.62
N GLY A 302 -0.52 24.44 -7.67
CA GLY A 302 -0.21 25.73 -7.08
C GLY A 302 0.76 26.57 -7.90
N LEU A 303 0.82 26.35 -9.22
CA LEU A 303 1.59 27.18 -10.13
C LEU A 303 0.72 28.29 -10.71
N SER A 304 1.31 29.43 -10.96
CA SER A 304 0.70 30.59 -11.67
C SER A 304 1.20 30.67 -13.11
N PRO A 305 0.42 31.28 -14.02
CA PRO A 305 0.87 31.50 -15.38
C PRO A 305 2.06 32.46 -15.42
N CYS A 306 3.03 32.17 -16.27
CA CYS A 306 4.17 33.06 -16.52
C CYS A 306 3.71 34.41 -17.04
N VAL A 307 4.25 35.49 -16.49
CA VAL A 307 3.89 36.87 -16.85
C VAL A 307 4.30 37.23 -18.27
N ASP A 308 5.37 36.64 -18.78
CA ASP A 308 5.92 36.95 -20.11
C ASP A 308 5.15 36.23 -21.23
N CYS A 309 4.97 34.90 -21.11
CA CYS A 309 4.34 34.12 -22.17
C CYS A 309 2.82 33.95 -22.02
N ARG A 310 2.25 34.32 -20.87
CA ARG A 310 0.81 34.30 -20.58
C ARG A 310 0.11 33.03 -21.11
N PRO A 311 0.49 31.85 -20.61
CA PRO A 311 -0.07 30.57 -21.07
C PRO A 311 -1.59 30.47 -20.83
N ASP A 312 -2.10 31.23 -19.88
CA ASP A 312 -3.51 31.36 -19.54
C ASP A 312 -4.35 31.98 -20.66
N LEU A 313 -3.76 32.83 -21.47
CA LEU A 313 -4.39 33.54 -22.60
C LEU A 313 -4.19 32.83 -23.95
N GLN A 314 -3.39 31.77 -23.99
CA GLN A 314 -3.13 31.01 -25.20
C GLN A 314 -4.09 29.81 -25.33
N PRO A 315 -4.33 29.30 -26.56
CA PRO A 315 -5.03 28.01 -26.72
C PRO A 315 -4.36 26.93 -25.93
N ALA A 316 -5.17 25.99 -25.39
CA ALA A 316 -4.62 24.84 -24.69
C ALA A 316 -3.72 24.03 -25.63
N LEU A 317 -2.58 23.56 -25.10
CA LEU A 317 -1.75 22.61 -25.83
C LEU A 317 -2.53 21.31 -25.97
N HIS A 318 -2.89 20.94 -27.18
CA HIS A 318 -3.51 19.65 -27.45
C HIS A 318 -2.38 18.64 -27.60
N GLY A 319 -2.43 17.54 -26.84
CA GLY A 319 -1.63 16.38 -27.15
C GLY A 319 -1.87 16.01 -28.62
N ALA A 320 -0.82 15.72 -29.37
CA ALA A 320 -0.97 15.29 -30.74
C ALA A 320 -2.01 14.14 -30.78
N PRO A 321 -3.03 14.21 -31.66
CA PRO A 321 -3.95 13.10 -31.81
C PRO A 321 -3.13 11.87 -32.19
N ASP A 322 -3.42 10.73 -31.58
CA ASP A 322 -2.90 9.44 -32.00
C ASP A 322 -3.16 9.30 -33.50
N THR A 323 -2.14 9.52 -34.31
CA THR A 323 -2.18 9.13 -35.72
C THR A 323 -1.91 7.63 -35.71
N ALA A 324 -2.95 6.90 -36.08
CA ALA A 324 -3.12 5.47 -36.20
C ALA A 324 -1.89 4.71 -36.73
#